data_f4b2f5a410c7a8674cadf94cdbd4f2c9
#
_entry.id   f4b2f5a410c7a8674cadf94cdbd4f2c9
#
_cell.length_a   1.000
_cell.length_b   1.000
_cell.length_c   1.000
_cell.angle_alpha   90.00
_cell.angle_beta   90.00
_cell.angle_gamma   90.00
#
_symmetry.space_group_name_H-M   'P 1'
#
loop_
_entity.id
_entity.type
_entity.pdbx_description
1 polymer ?
#
loop_
_entity_poly.entity_id
_entity_poly.type
_entity_poly.pdbx_seq_one_letter_code
_entity_poly.pdbx_strand_id
1 'polypeptide(L)'
;MARRLFTSESVTEGHPDKIADQISDSVLDAIYAQDPQARVACETAVTTGLVLVMGEITTSCYVDINKIARDTINEIGYNNPNFGFDGNTCGVIVALDEQSPDIAMGVDTALENRKGDLTEEGIEATGAGDQGMMFGFACNETPELMPMPISLAHRLTRRLTEVRKNGTLPYLRPDGKSQVTVEYDGDKVVRVDAVVISTQHAEEISQEQIHEDIMEHVIKPVIPAELLDAETKYFINPTGRFVIGGPVGDAGLTGRKIIVDTYGGYASHGGGA
;
A
#
# COMPACT_ATOMS: atom_id res chain seq x y z
N MET A 1 32.18 -13.78 -7.02
CA MET A 1 31.26 -14.08 -5.90
C MET A 1 30.10 -14.89 -6.47
N ALA A 2 29.36 -15.63 -5.63
CA ALA A 2 28.22 -16.38 -6.14
C ALA A 2 27.09 -15.41 -6.54
N ARG A 3 26.49 -15.60 -7.70
CA ARG A 3 25.28 -14.88 -8.11
C ARG A 3 24.11 -15.23 -7.18
N ARG A 4 23.33 -14.22 -6.79
CA ARG A 4 22.13 -14.40 -5.96
C ARG A 4 20.92 -13.75 -6.62
N LEU A 5 19.76 -14.31 -6.37
CA LEU A 5 18.48 -13.72 -6.75
C LEU A 5 17.81 -13.09 -5.51
N PHE A 6 17.20 -11.94 -5.69
CA PHE A 6 16.36 -11.31 -4.67
C PHE A 6 15.05 -10.83 -5.28
N THR A 7 13.96 -11.07 -4.56
CA THR A 7 12.61 -10.79 -5.06
C THR A 7 11.88 -9.87 -4.09
N SER A 8 11.22 -8.84 -4.63
CA SER A 8 10.26 -8.01 -3.89
C SER A 8 8.96 -7.90 -4.67
N GLU A 9 7.88 -7.67 -3.94
CA GLU A 9 6.54 -7.46 -4.49
C GLU A 9 5.97 -6.10 -4.13
N SER A 10 5.00 -5.64 -4.91
CA SER A 10 4.17 -4.48 -4.62
C SER A 10 2.75 -4.70 -5.11
N VAL A 11 1.84 -3.86 -4.65
CA VAL A 11 0.42 -3.91 -5.01
C VAL A 11 -0.09 -2.54 -5.44
N THR A 12 -1.15 -2.53 -6.25
CA THR A 12 -1.80 -1.29 -6.68
C THR A 12 -2.66 -0.69 -5.56
N GLU A 13 -3.09 0.56 -5.74
CA GLU A 13 -4.01 1.26 -4.84
C GLU A 13 -5.33 0.52 -4.62
N GLY A 14 -5.77 -0.30 -5.59
CA GLY A 14 -7.02 -1.06 -5.53
C GLY A 14 -6.89 -2.45 -4.92
N HIS A 15 -5.73 -2.85 -4.41
CA HIS A 15 -5.58 -4.05 -3.61
C HIS A 15 -6.35 -3.91 -2.29
N PRO A 16 -7.09 -4.93 -1.80
CA PRO A 16 -7.95 -4.81 -0.62
C PRO A 16 -7.25 -4.23 0.62
N ASP A 17 -6.04 -4.71 0.95
CA ASP A 17 -5.28 -4.17 2.07
C ASP A 17 -4.92 -2.68 1.85
N LYS A 18 -4.60 -2.29 0.62
CA LYS A 18 -4.27 -0.89 0.31
C LYS A 18 -5.49 0.03 0.25
N ILE A 19 -6.67 -0.49 -0.06
CA ILE A 19 -7.92 0.25 0.13
C ILE A 19 -8.11 0.56 1.62
N ALA A 20 -7.90 -0.44 2.49
CA ALA A 20 -8.01 -0.26 3.93
C ALA A 20 -7.02 0.78 4.46
N ASP A 21 -5.73 0.68 4.07
CA ASP A 21 -4.69 1.66 4.42
C ASP A 21 -5.09 3.09 3.99
N GLN A 22 -5.51 3.26 2.73
CA GLN A 22 -5.87 4.57 2.21
C GLN A 22 -7.09 5.19 2.90
N ILE A 23 -8.08 4.38 3.31
CA ILE A 23 -9.22 4.87 4.08
C ILE A 23 -8.76 5.35 5.46
N SER A 24 -7.94 4.56 6.17
CA SER A 24 -7.39 4.93 7.47
C SER A 24 -6.53 6.20 7.38
N ASP A 25 -5.67 6.31 6.38
CA ASP A 25 -4.84 7.49 6.13
C ASP A 25 -5.69 8.73 5.78
N SER A 26 -6.74 8.57 4.97
CA SER A 26 -7.64 9.67 4.62
C SER A 26 -8.41 10.21 5.84
N VAL A 27 -8.77 9.35 6.80
CA VAL A 27 -9.36 9.77 8.07
C VAL A 27 -8.34 10.53 8.91
N LEU A 28 -7.11 10.01 9.02
CA LEU A 28 -6.01 10.68 9.72
C LEU A 28 -5.73 12.07 9.14
N ASP A 29 -5.59 12.18 7.83
CA ASP A 29 -5.32 13.44 7.14
C ASP A 29 -6.43 14.47 7.36
N ALA A 30 -7.70 14.04 7.26
CA ALA A 30 -8.85 14.92 7.46
C ALA A 30 -8.93 15.47 8.91
N ILE A 31 -8.51 14.68 9.89
CA ILE A 31 -8.45 15.09 11.31
C ILE A 31 -7.25 16.02 11.51
N TYR A 32 -6.06 15.65 11.08
CA TYR A 32 -4.83 16.43 11.28
C TYR A 32 -4.85 17.78 10.58
N ALA A 33 -5.59 17.90 9.48
CA ALA A 33 -5.82 19.19 8.82
C ALA A 33 -6.55 20.21 9.72
N GLN A 34 -7.28 19.76 10.73
CA GLN A 34 -8.08 20.59 11.64
C GLN A 34 -7.56 20.56 13.09
N ASP A 35 -7.02 19.43 13.52
CA ASP A 35 -6.52 19.18 14.87
C ASP A 35 -5.17 18.45 14.84
N PRO A 36 -4.05 19.17 14.71
CA PRO A 36 -2.71 18.57 14.66
C PRO A 36 -2.29 17.86 15.96
N GLN A 37 -3.03 18.06 17.06
CA GLN A 37 -2.76 17.40 18.34
C GLN A 37 -3.64 16.17 18.57
N ALA A 38 -4.50 15.83 17.62
CA ALA A 38 -5.35 14.66 17.72
C ALA A 38 -4.52 13.35 17.85
N ARG A 39 -5.09 12.39 18.54
CA ARG A 39 -4.59 11.01 18.59
C ARG A 39 -5.53 10.12 17.80
N VAL A 40 -5.00 9.50 16.75
CA VAL A 40 -5.79 8.78 15.78
C VAL A 40 -5.20 7.37 15.61
N ALA A 41 -5.90 6.39 16.17
CA ALA A 41 -5.69 4.97 15.91
C ALA A 41 -6.89 4.47 15.10
N CYS A 42 -6.81 4.61 13.79
CA CYS A 42 -7.90 4.30 12.86
C CYS A 42 -7.53 3.09 12.00
N GLU A 43 -8.27 2.01 12.19
CA GLU A 43 -8.12 0.77 11.45
C GLU A 43 -9.32 0.55 10.52
N THR A 44 -9.07 -0.07 9.39
CA THR A 44 -10.11 -0.36 8.41
C THR A 44 -10.05 -1.81 7.97
N ALA A 45 -11.22 -2.42 7.86
CA ALA A 45 -11.40 -3.70 7.19
C ALA A 45 -12.36 -3.54 6.00
N VAL A 46 -12.04 -4.20 4.89
CA VAL A 46 -12.88 -4.21 3.68
C VAL A 46 -13.16 -5.63 3.23
N THR A 47 -14.38 -5.88 2.77
CA THR A 47 -14.76 -7.16 2.18
C THR A 47 -15.91 -6.93 1.19
N THR A 48 -16.52 -7.99 0.65
CA THR A 48 -17.61 -7.89 -0.32
C THR A 48 -18.71 -6.95 0.17
N GLY A 49 -18.82 -5.78 -0.46
CA GLY A 49 -19.89 -4.80 -0.20
C GLY A 49 -19.84 -4.10 1.16
N LEU A 50 -18.78 -4.26 1.94
CA LEU A 50 -18.69 -3.71 3.30
C LEU A 50 -17.33 -3.09 3.59
N VAL A 51 -17.38 -1.94 4.26
CA VAL A 51 -16.24 -1.26 4.91
C VAL A 51 -16.55 -1.15 6.39
N LEU A 52 -15.64 -1.56 7.24
CA LEU A 52 -15.68 -1.34 8.68
C LEU A 52 -14.49 -0.45 9.07
N VAL A 53 -14.78 0.75 9.57
CA VAL A 53 -13.78 1.66 10.16
C VAL A 53 -13.92 1.57 11.67
N MET A 54 -12.83 1.25 12.37
CA MET A 54 -12.82 0.98 13.81
C MET A 54 -11.54 1.52 14.45
N GLY A 55 -11.51 1.57 15.76
CA GLY A 55 -10.36 2.04 16.53
C GLY A 55 -10.71 3.10 17.56
N GLU A 56 -9.71 3.87 17.96
CA GLU A 56 -9.84 4.89 18.98
C GLU A 56 -9.31 6.25 18.49
N ILE A 57 -10.11 7.29 18.63
CA ILE A 57 -9.77 8.64 18.19
C ILE A 57 -10.08 9.64 19.30
N THR A 58 -9.09 10.45 19.66
CA THR A 58 -9.26 11.61 20.53
C THR A 58 -8.96 12.87 19.74
N THR A 59 -9.98 13.67 19.49
CA THR A 59 -9.86 14.90 18.69
C THR A 59 -10.91 15.94 19.13
N SER A 60 -10.61 17.20 18.86
CA SER A 60 -11.54 18.32 19.05
C SER A 60 -12.39 18.64 17.80
N CYS A 61 -12.09 18.02 16.66
CA CYS A 61 -12.80 18.28 15.41
C CYS A 61 -13.79 17.15 15.04
N TYR A 62 -14.68 17.45 14.09
CA TYR A 62 -15.57 16.47 13.47
C TYR A 62 -15.18 16.24 12.02
N VAL A 63 -15.15 14.98 11.60
CA VAL A 63 -14.99 14.56 10.19
C VAL A 63 -16.07 13.56 9.82
N ASP A 64 -16.58 13.65 8.59
CA ASP A 64 -17.55 12.68 8.06
C ASP A 64 -16.80 11.45 7.52
N ILE A 65 -16.54 10.50 8.41
CA ILE A 65 -15.79 9.27 8.08
C ILE A 65 -16.47 8.45 7.01
N ASN A 66 -17.82 8.41 7.00
CA ASN A 66 -18.57 7.70 6.00
C ASN A 66 -18.32 8.28 4.59
N LYS A 67 -18.34 9.60 4.49
CA LYS A 67 -18.04 10.31 3.25
C LYS A 67 -16.59 10.11 2.82
N ILE A 68 -15.63 10.22 3.75
CA ILE A 68 -14.20 10.01 3.49
C ILE A 68 -13.96 8.62 2.91
N ALA A 69 -14.48 7.58 3.53
CA ALA A 69 -14.32 6.20 3.05
C ALA A 69 -14.87 6.02 1.62
N ARG A 70 -16.05 6.58 1.33
CA ARG A 70 -16.66 6.50 0.00
C ARG A 70 -15.87 7.28 -1.05
N ASP A 71 -15.43 8.47 -0.73
CA ASP A 71 -14.64 9.31 -1.63
C ASP A 71 -13.32 8.63 -1.99
N THR A 72 -12.61 8.07 -0.99
CA THR A 72 -11.37 7.30 -1.19
C THR A 72 -11.59 6.09 -2.12
N ILE A 73 -12.63 5.30 -1.90
CA ILE A 73 -12.95 4.14 -2.73
C ILE A 73 -13.26 4.56 -4.18
N ASN A 74 -14.02 5.64 -4.35
CA ASN A 74 -14.35 6.18 -5.68
C ASN A 74 -13.11 6.74 -6.39
N GLU A 75 -12.20 7.40 -5.68
CA GLU A 75 -10.94 7.92 -6.22
C GLU A 75 -10.01 6.80 -6.69
N ILE A 76 -9.92 5.71 -5.94
CA ILE A 76 -9.21 4.50 -6.35
C ILE A 76 -9.77 3.95 -7.67
N GLY A 77 -11.08 4.11 -7.90
CA GLY A 77 -11.75 3.70 -9.14
C GLY A 77 -12.76 2.56 -8.96
N TYR A 78 -13.13 2.23 -7.73
CA TYR A 78 -14.28 1.37 -7.44
C TYR A 78 -15.55 2.22 -7.38
N ASN A 79 -15.99 2.69 -8.53
CA ASN A 79 -17.12 3.62 -8.74
C ASN A 79 -18.18 3.06 -9.68
N ASN A 80 -18.16 1.75 -9.90
CA ASN A 80 -19.10 1.05 -10.77
C ASN A 80 -19.52 -0.27 -10.13
N PRO A 81 -20.82 -0.50 -9.93
CA PRO A 81 -21.32 -1.72 -9.29
C PRO A 81 -20.94 -3.01 -10.04
N ASN A 82 -20.65 -2.93 -11.35
CA ASN A 82 -20.18 -4.09 -12.13
C ASN A 82 -18.78 -4.54 -11.76
N PHE A 83 -18.03 -3.77 -10.97
CA PHE A 83 -16.71 -4.17 -10.45
C PHE A 83 -16.85 -5.04 -9.19
N GLY A 84 -18.07 -5.23 -8.69
CA GLY A 84 -18.38 -6.02 -7.52
C GLY A 84 -18.19 -5.29 -6.19
N PHE A 85 -17.40 -4.19 -6.19
CA PHE A 85 -17.23 -3.26 -5.09
C PHE A 85 -17.42 -1.83 -5.60
N ASP A 86 -18.13 -1.00 -4.86
CA ASP A 86 -18.51 0.35 -5.32
C ASP A 86 -18.68 1.28 -4.11
N GLY A 87 -17.92 2.36 -4.08
CA GLY A 87 -17.94 3.36 -3.01
C GLY A 87 -19.29 4.04 -2.84
N ASN A 88 -20.12 4.08 -3.89
CA ASN A 88 -21.46 4.69 -3.80
C ASN A 88 -22.48 3.78 -3.12
N THR A 89 -22.29 2.46 -3.18
CA THR A 89 -23.32 1.47 -2.76
C THR A 89 -22.89 0.55 -1.65
N CYS A 90 -21.59 0.44 -1.33
CA CYS A 90 -21.10 -0.40 -0.23
C CYS A 90 -21.66 0.06 1.13
N GLY A 91 -21.82 -0.87 2.06
CA GLY A 91 -22.08 -0.55 3.46
C GLY A 91 -20.82 0.06 4.10
N VAL A 92 -20.97 1.12 4.90
CA VAL A 92 -19.90 1.67 5.72
C VAL A 92 -20.37 1.67 7.16
N ILE A 93 -19.66 0.92 8.00
CA ILE A 93 -19.89 0.86 9.45
C ILE A 93 -18.73 1.57 10.12
N VAL A 94 -19.04 2.48 11.06
CA VAL A 94 -18.08 3.19 11.86
C VAL A 94 -18.25 2.75 13.31
N ALA A 95 -17.19 2.18 13.89
CA ALA A 95 -17.11 1.68 15.26
C ALA A 95 -15.85 2.27 15.92
N LEU A 96 -15.91 3.58 16.18
CA LEU A 96 -14.82 4.34 16.78
C LEU A 96 -15.23 4.80 18.18
N ASP A 97 -14.30 4.63 19.12
CA ASP A 97 -14.44 5.05 20.51
C ASP A 97 -13.40 6.11 20.87
N GLU A 98 -13.55 6.76 22.02
CA GLU A 98 -12.50 7.58 22.61
C GLU A 98 -11.39 6.67 23.16
N GLN A 99 -10.13 7.17 23.12
CA GLN A 99 -9.00 6.44 23.65
C GLN A 99 -9.16 6.22 25.18
N SER A 100 -8.87 5.01 25.64
CA SER A 100 -8.93 4.66 27.05
C SER A 100 -8.00 5.58 27.88
N PRO A 101 -8.43 6.02 29.08
CA PRO A 101 -7.58 6.84 29.97
C PRO A 101 -6.26 6.14 30.33
N ASP A 102 -6.23 4.83 30.42
CA ASP A 102 -5.03 4.07 30.75
C ASP A 102 -4.00 4.12 29.61
N ILE A 103 -4.46 4.04 28.36
CA ILE A 103 -3.61 4.20 27.17
C ILE A 103 -3.16 5.65 27.03
N ALA A 104 -4.06 6.61 27.25
CA ALA A 104 -3.76 8.05 27.16
C ALA A 104 -2.60 8.46 28.07
N MET A 105 -2.48 7.87 29.27
CA MET A 105 -1.34 8.14 30.17
C MET A 105 0.02 7.80 29.52
N GLY A 106 0.08 6.79 28.64
CA GLY A 106 1.31 6.42 27.95
C GLY A 106 1.63 7.29 26.74
N VAL A 107 0.62 7.92 26.16
CA VAL A 107 0.72 8.76 24.96
C VAL A 107 0.91 10.25 25.33
N ASP A 108 0.20 10.73 26.35
CA ASP A 108 0.14 12.16 26.66
C ASP A 108 1.44 12.70 27.24
N THR A 109 2.15 11.92 28.03
CA THR A 109 3.36 12.40 28.71
C THR A 109 4.41 11.29 28.79
N ALA A 110 5.61 11.57 28.30
CA ALA A 110 6.77 10.71 28.43
C ALA A 110 7.05 10.34 29.89
N LEU A 111 7.52 9.12 30.13
CA LEU A 111 7.81 8.61 31.48
C LEU A 111 8.81 9.51 32.23
N GLU A 112 9.80 10.03 31.54
CA GLU A 112 10.84 10.91 32.02
C GLU A 112 10.24 12.23 32.54
N ASN A 113 9.31 12.81 31.78
CA ASN A 113 8.59 14.01 32.18
C ASN A 113 7.68 13.79 33.40
N ARG A 114 7.02 12.62 33.47
CA ARG A 114 6.20 12.26 34.65
C ARG A 114 7.01 12.13 35.92
N LYS A 115 8.29 11.70 35.78
CA LYS A 115 9.24 11.56 36.91
C LYS A 115 9.96 12.86 37.24
N GLY A 116 9.82 13.92 36.42
CA GLY A 116 10.51 15.17 36.61
C GLY A 116 11.99 15.17 36.20
N ASP A 117 12.39 14.16 35.44
CA ASP A 117 13.78 13.99 34.98
C ASP A 117 14.13 14.89 33.80
N LEU A 118 13.12 15.31 33.02
CA LEU A 118 13.27 16.23 31.89
C LEU A 118 12.41 17.47 32.12
N THR A 119 12.95 18.64 31.78
CA THR A 119 12.25 19.93 31.84
C THR A 119 11.96 20.48 30.42
N GLU A 120 12.14 19.68 29.40
CA GLU A 120 11.98 20.10 28.01
C GLU A 120 10.50 20.07 27.59
N GLU A 121 10.08 21.18 26.96
CA GLU A 121 8.75 21.33 26.36
C GLU A 121 8.81 20.90 24.90
N GLY A 122 7.70 20.39 24.37
CA GLY A 122 7.56 20.06 22.96
C GLY A 122 7.55 18.57 22.64
N ILE A 123 8.14 18.16 21.52
CA ILE A 123 8.07 16.78 20.99
C ILE A 123 8.60 15.75 21.98
N GLU A 124 9.65 16.07 22.74
CA GLU A 124 10.24 15.18 23.75
C GLU A 124 9.36 14.97 25.00
N ALA A 125 8.36 15.81 25.19
CA ALA A 125 7.40 15.65 26.27
C ALA A 125 6.34 14.58 25.97
N THR A 126 6.14 14.23 24.68
CA THR A 126 5.13 13.28 24.23
C THR A 126 5.57 11.85 24.53
N GLY A 127 4.67 11.04 25.07
CA GLY A 127 4.89 9.62 25.30
C GLY A 127 4.90 8.82 24.00
N ALA A 128 5.58 7.68 24.01
CA ALA A 128 5.65 6.78 22.85
C ALA A 128 4.35 5.99 22.59
N GLY A 129 3.46 5.93 23.58
CA GLY A 129 2.22 5.14 23.51
C GLY A 129 2.45 3.65 23.73
N ASP A 130 3.32 3.03 22.96
CA ASP A 130 3.66 1.60 23.05
C ASP A 130 5.15 1.37 22.79
N GLN A 131 5.61 0.14 23.03
CA GLN A 131 6.92 -0.31 22.61
C GLN A 131 7.01 -0.38 21.10
N GLY A 132 8.19 -0.17 20.52
CA GLY A 132 8.40 -0.24 19.09
C GLY A 132 9.87 -0.47 18.74
N MET A 133 10.09 -1.06 17.57
CA MET A 133 11.42 -1.25 17.00
C MET A 133 11.39 -0.79 15.55
N MET A 134 12.20 0.21 15.20
CA MET A 134 12.26 0.85 13.90
C MET A 134 13.56 0.50 13.20
N PHE A 135 13.49 0.26 11.87
CA PHE A 135 14.64 0.02 11.01
C PHE A 135 14.68 1.06 9.91
N GLY A 136 15.84 1.71 9.76
CA GLY A 136 16.15 2.54 8.61
C GLY A 136 17.17 1.84 7.72
N PHE A 137 16.98 1.91 6.39
CA PHE A 137 17.88 1.33 5.41
C PHE A 137 17.97 2.21 4.17
N ALA A 138 19.16 2.33 3.61
CA ALA A 138 19.40 2.99 2.33
C ALA A 138 20.53 2.28 1.57
N CYS A 139 20.41 2.25 0.24
CA CYS A 139 21.44 1.76 -0.66
C CYS A 139 21.50 2.64 -1.92
N ASN A 140 22.56 2.49 -2.71
CA ASN A 140 22.78 3.30 -3.91
C ASN A 140 22.36 2.60 -5.21
N GLU A 141 21.41 1.69 -5.14
CA GLU A 141 20.93 0.95 -6.30
C GLU A 141 19.97 1.77 -7.18
N THR A 142 19.27 2.73 -6.57
CA THR A 142 18.30 3.61 -7.24
C THR A 142 18.48 5.06 -6.82
N PRO A 143 17.99 6.04 -7.60
CA PRO A 143 18.04 7.45 -7.21
C PRO A 143 17.32 7.77 -5.90
N GLU A 144 16.29 6.97 -5.56
CA GLU A 144 15.52 7.08 -4.32
C GLU A 144 16.23 6.45 -3.11
N LEU A 145 17.45 5.93 -3.30
CA LEU A 145 18.23 5.19 -2.30
C LEU A 145 17.55 3.93 -1.77
N MET A 146 16.67 3.35 -2.58
CA MET A 146 15.92 2.14 -2.28
C MET A 146 16.49 0.92 -3.02
N PRO A 147 16.31 -0.30 -2.48
CA PRO A 147 16.68 -1.52 -3.18
C PRO A 147 15.96 -1.64 -4.53
N MET A 148 16.69 -2.09 -5.56
CA MET A 148 16.18 -2.19 -6.93
C MET A 148 14.91 -3.03 -7.05
N PRO A 149 14.77 -4.22 -6.43
CA PRO A 149 13.57 -5.05 -6.61
C PRO A 149 12.29 -4.35 -6.15
N ILE A 150 12.28 -3.74 -4.96
CA ILE A 150 11.09 -3.05 -4.44
C ILE A 150 10.82 -1.74 -5.21
N SER A 151 11.84 -1.00 -5.60
CA SER A 151 11.68 0.21 -6.39
C SER A 151 11.04 -0.09 -7.75
N LEU A 152 11.51 -1.12 -8.46
CA LEU A 152 10.90 -1.56 -9.73
C LEU A 152 9.46 -2.09 -9.52
N ALA A 153 9.22 -2.87 -8.47
CA ALA A 153 7.88 -3.36 -8.17
C ALA A 153 6.89 -2.21 -7.93
N HIS A 154 7.26 -1.19 -7.14
CA HIS A 154 6.45 0.01 -6.96
C HIS A 154 6.19 0.78 -8.25
N ARG A 155 7.21 0.96 -9.06
CA ARG A 155 7.08 1.67 -10.34
C ARG A 155 6.15 0.95 -11.31
N LEU A 156 6.16 -0.38 -11.32
CA LEU A 156 5.24 -1.19 -12.12
C LEU A 156 3.78 -1.04 -11.65
N THR A 157 3.52 -1.09 -10.34
CA THR A 157 2.14 -0.93 -9.82
C THR A 157 1.61 0.50 -10.02
N ARG A 158 2.46 1.52 -9.85
CA ARG A 158 2.11 2.91 -10.19
C ARG A 158 1.80 3.05 -11.67
N ARG A 159 2.58 2.42 -12.55
CA ARG A 159 2.34 2.46 -14.00
C ARG A 159 1.04 1.75 -14.38
N LEU A 160 0.70 0.62 -13.75
CA LEU A 160 -0.61 -0.02 -13.93
C LEU A 160 -1.76 0.93 -13.59
N THR A 161 -1.68 1.61 -12.46
CA THR A 161 -2.66 2.62 -12.06
C THR A 161 -2.75 3.77 -13.07
N GLU A 162 -1.61 4.28 -13.53
CA GLU A 162 -1.54 5.38 -14.49
C GLU A 162 -2.22 5.02 -15.81
N VAL A 163 -1.85 3.89 -16.43
CA VAL A 163 -2.41 3.49 -17.73
C VAL A 163 -3.90 3.15 -17.65
N ARG A 164 -4.39 2.73 -16.48
CA ARG A 164 -5.81 2.55 -16.21
C ARG A 164 -6.52 3.90 -16.11
N LYS A 165 -6.04 4.81 -15.25
CA LYS A 165 -6.70 6.09 -14.96
C LYS A 165 -6.67 7.06 -16.14
N ASN A 166 -5.60 7.08 -16.94
CA ASN A 166 -5.49 7.94 -18.12
C ASN A 166 -6.19 7.37 -19.38
N GLY A 167 -6.75 6.16 -19.29
CA GLY A 167 -7.49 5.53 -20.39
C GLY A 167 -6.63 4.88 -21.48
N THR A 168 -5.32 4.72 -21.26
CA THR A 168 -4.45 3.96 -22.17
C THR A 168 -4.87 2.50 -22.23
N LEU A 169 -5.16 1.90 -21.06
CA LEU A 169 -5.68 0.53 -20.93
C LEU A 169 -7.00 0.57 -20.12
N PRO A 170 -8.12 0.97 -20.74
CA PRO A 170 -9.37 1.25 -20.03
C PRO A 170 -10.08 -0.01 -19.50
N TYR A 171 -9.68 -1.18 -19.96
CA TYR A 171 -10.21 -2.46 -19.51
C TYR A 171 -9.59 -2.94 -18.18
N LEU A 172 -8.50 -2.33 -17.72
CA LEU A 172 -7.92 -2.65 -16.41
C LEU A 172 -8.85 -2.23 -15.27
N ARG A 173 -8.81 -3.00 -14.20
CA ARG A 173 -9.53 -2.73 -12.95
C ARG A 173 -8.52 -2.33 -11.87
N PRO A 174 -9.00 -1.80 -10.72
CA PRO A 174 -8.09 -1.21 -9.72
C PRO A 174 -7.14 -2.20 -9.05
N ASP A 175 -7.51 -3.48 -8.89
CA ASP A 175 -6.68 -4.47 -8.20
C ASP A 175 -5.55 -4.99 -9.09
N GLY A 176 -4.36 -5.09 -8.50
CA GLY A 176 -3.20 -5.62 -9.20
C GLY A 176 -1.98 -5.76 -8.29
N LYS A 177 -1.07 -6.59 -8.76
CA LYS A 177 0.19 -6.91 -8.05
C LYS A 177 1.34 -6.94 -9.04
N SER A 178 2.52 -6.62 -8.56
CA SER A 178 3.78 -6.84 -9.27
C SER A 178 4.77 -7.58 -8.38
N GLN A 179 5.66 -8.33 -8.99
CA GLN A 179 6.81 -8.93 -8.33
C GLN A 179 7.99 -8.85 -9.27
N VAL A 180 9.15 -8.45 -8.76
CA VAL A 180 10.39 -8.34 -9.53
C VAL A 180 11.48 -9.12 -8.84
N THR A 181 12.13 -10.01 -9.61
CA THR A 181 13.32 -10.74 -9.19
C THR A 181 14.52 -10.16 -9.88
N VAL A 182 15.50 -9.72 -9.10
CA VAL A 182 16.76 -9.12 -9.57
C VAL A 182 17.91 -10.08 -9.30
N GLU A 183 18.77 -10.26 -10.28
CA GLU A 183 20.03 -11.01 -10.16
C GLU A 183 21.17 -10.06 -9.77
N TYR A 184 21.94 -10.48 -8.78
CA TYR A 184 23.09 -9.76 -8.24
C TYR A 184 24.40 -10.55 -8.43
N ASP A 185 25.49 -9.84 -8.68
CA ASP A 185 26.85 -10.34 -8.54
C ASP A 185 27.54 -9.57 -7.38
N GLY A 186 27.66 -10.22 -6.24
CA GLY A 186 27.97 -9.51 -4.99
C GLY A 186 26.87 -8.52 -4.65
N ASP A 187 27.22 -7.22 -4.58
CA ASP A 187 26.28 -6.12 -4.30
C ASP A 187 25.84 -5.36 -5.56
N LYS A 188 26.25 -5.83 -6.74
CA LYS A 188 25.88 -5.17 -7.99
C LYS A 188 24.65 -5.81 -8.61
N VAL A 189 23.68 -4.98 -8.97
CA VAL A 189 22.56 -5.36 -9.83
C VAL A 189 23.12 -5.74 -11.20
N VAL A 190 22.75 -6.93 -11.69
CA VAL A 190 23.19 -7.44 -13.00
C VAL A 190 22.06 -7.35 -14.01
N ARG A 191 20.90 -7.94 -13.68
CA ARG A 191 19.73 -8.02 -14.57
C ARG A 191 18.45 -8.29 -13.79
N VAL A 192 17.34 -8.09 -14.43
CA VAL A 192 16.04 -8.60 -13.97
C VAL A 192 15.86 -10.02 -14.46
N ASP A 193 15.77 -10.98 -13.56
CA ASP A 193 15.55 -12.39 -13.88
C ASP A 193 14.08 -12.69 -14.20
N ALA A 194 13.15 -12.12 -13.42
CA ALA A 194 11.73 -12.38 -13.62
C ALA A 194 10.87 -11.16 -13.24
N VAL A 195 9.79 -10.97 -13.98
CA VAL A 195 8.73 -10.00 -13.71
C VAL A 195 7.40 -10.74 -13.67
N VAL A 196 6.66 -10.59 -12.58
CA VAL A 196 5.29 -11.08 -12.46
C VAL A 196 4.35 -9.89 -12.35
N ILE A 197 3.31 -9.85 -13.18
CA ILE A 197 2.22 -8.89 -13.11
C ILE A 197 0.91 -9.68 -13.01
N SER A 198 0.12 -9.39 -11.99
CA SER A 198 -1.27 -9.82 -11.91
C SER A 198 -2.14 -8.59 -11.88
N THR A 199 -3.03 -8.44 -12.84
CA THR A 199 -3.89 -7.26 -12.94
C THR A 199 -5.33 -7.67 -13.25
N GLN A 200 -6.26 -7.12 -12.47
CA GLN A 200 -7.69 -7.29 -12.68
C GLN A 200 -8.10 -6.61 -13.98
N HIS A 201 -9.01 -7.25 -14.73
CA HIS A 201 -9.41 -6.78 -16.06
C HIS A 201 -10.88 -7.06 -16.35
N ALA A 202 -11.41 -6.41 -17.40
CA ALA A 202 -12.74 -6.69 -17.94
C ALA A 202 -12.80 -8.09 -18.56
N GLU A 203 -13.98 -8.70 -18.53
CA GLU A 203 -14.17 -10.10 -18.94
C GLU A 203 -13.93 -10.33 -20.44
N GLU A 204 -14.22 -9.32 -21.26
CA GLU A 204 -14.21 -9.41 -22.72
C GLU A 204 -12.82 -9.36 -23.35
N ILE A 205 -11.77 -9.00 -22.59
CA ILE A 205 -10.40 -8.89 -23.09
C ILE A 205 -9.67 -10.23 -23.08
N SER A 206 -8.94 -10.54 -24.15
CA SER A 206 -8.16 -11.77 -24.21
C SER A 206 -6.85 -11.71 -23.43
N GLN A 207 -6.33 -12.87 -23.02
CA GLN A 207 -5.06 -12.95 -22.30
C GLN A 207 -3.87 -12.56 -23.21
N GLU A 208 -3.95 -12.83 -24.50
CA GLU A 208 -2.95 -12.41 -25.47
C GLU A 208 -2.85 -10.90 -25.55
N GLN A 209 -4.00 -10.21 -25.63
CA GLN A 209 -4.04 -8.74 -25.64
C GLN A 209 -3.51 -8.15 -24.34
N ILE A 210 -3.90 -8.71 -23.19
CA ILE A 210 -3.38 -8.27 -21.88
C ILE A 210 -1.85 -8.43 -21.84
N HIS A 211 -1.33 -9.55 -22.34
CA HIS A 211 0.10 -9.80 -22.35
C HIS A 211 0.85 -8.77 -23.19
N GLU A 212 0.40 -8.51 -24.41
CA GLU A 212 1.01 -7.53 -25.32
C GLU A 212 0.97 -6.13 -24.74
N ASP A 213 -0.19 -5.69 -24.24
CA ASP A 213 -0.39 -4.36 -23.68
C ASP A 213 0.42 -4.12 -22.40
N ILE A 214 0.47 -5.09 -21.50
CA ILE A 214 1.26 -4.98 -20.27
C ILE A 214 2.76 -4.94 -20.59
N MET A 215 3.22 -5.72 -21.54
CA MET A 215 4.61 -5.63 -22.01
C MET A 215 4.93 -4.24 -22.55
N GLU A 216 4.08 -3.70 -23.46
CA GLU A 216 4.37 -2.47 -24.18
C GLU A 216 4.15 -1.21 -23.31
N HIS A 217 3.07 -1.19 -22.52
CA HIS A 217 2.66 0.02 -21.80
C HIS A 217 3.07 0.05 -20.35
N VAL A 218 3.46 -1.08 -19.75
CA VAL A 218 3.80 -1.18 -18.33
C VAL A 218 5.24 -1.60 -18.12
N ILE A 219 5.67 -2.77 -18.63
CA ILE A 219 6.99 -3.33 -18.29
C ILE A 219 8.11 -2.57 -18.99
N LYS A 220 8.08 -2.45 -20.33
CA LYS A 220 9.12 -1.77 -21.10
C LYS A 220 9.33 -0.30 -20.75
N PRO A 221 8.29 0.51 -20.45
CA PRO A 221 8.50 1.90 -20.05
C PRO A 221 9.08 2.07 -18.63
N VAL A 222 8.97 1.05 -17.77
CA VAL A 222 9.36 1.14 -16.35
C VAL A 222 10.74 0.54 -16.11
N ILE A 223 11.02 -0.64 -16.66
CA ILE A 223 12.28 -1.35 -16.40
C ILE A 223 13.31 -0.90 -17.44
N PRO A 224 14.48 -0.38 -16.99
CA PRO A 224 15.55 -0.02 -17.90
C PRO A 224 15.94 -1.16 -18.86
N ALA A 225 16.06 -0.85 -20.14
CA ALA A 225 16.30 -1.86 -21.17
C ALA A 225 17.59 -2.65 -20.96
N GLU A 226 18.61 -2.03 -20.36
CA GLU A 226 19.88 -2.65 -20.00
C GLU A 226 19.79 -3.71 -18.91
N LEU A 227 18.68 -3.74 -18.16
CA LEU A 227 18.42 -4.77 -17.15
C LEU A 227 17.59 -5.94 -17.71
N LEU A 228 17.10 -5.85 -18.94
CA LEU A 228 16.31 -6.87 -19.60
C LEU A 228 17.16 -7.58 -20.66
N ASP A 229 17.03 -8.90 -20.73
CA ASP A 229 17.69 -9.72 -21.74
C ASP A 229 16.79 -10.85 -22.24
N ALA A 230 17.32 -11.71 -23.13
CA ALA A 230 16.57 -12.81 -23.72
C ALA A 230 16.17 -13.91 -22.71
N GLU A 231 16.79 -13.93 -21.55
CA GLU A 231 16.51 -14.89 -20.47
C GLU A 231 15.55 -14.34 -19.41
N THR A 232 15.21 -13.04 -19.46
CA THR A 232 14.22 -12.44 -18.57
C THR A 232 12.85 -13.09 -18.76
N LYS A 233 12.29 -13.57 -17.67
CA LYS A 233 10.98 -14.27 -17.65
C LYS A 233 9.86 -13.30 -17.34
N TYR A 234 8.79 -13.38 -18.11
CA TYR A 234 7.60 -12.56 -17.91
C TYR A 234 6.38 -13.43 -17.61
N PHE A 235 5.74 -13.18 -16.48
CA PHE A 235 4.54 -13.87 -16.03
C PHE A 235 3.41 -12.86 -15.87
N ILE A 236 2.57 -12.71 -16.89
CA ILE A 236 1.46 -11.77 -16.90
C ILE A 236 0.18 -12.56 -16.75
N ASN A 237 -0.59 -12.30 -15.68
CA ASN A 237 -1.76 -13.06 -15.28
C ASN A 237 -1.53 -14.59 -15.39
N PRO A 238 -0.50 -15.15 -14.73
CA PRO A 238 -0.08 -16.54 -14.96
C PRO A 238 -1.16 -17.59 -14.60
N THR A 239 -2.15 -17.20 -13.79
CA THR A 239 -3.32 -18.04 -13.47
C THR A 239 -4.44 -17.94 -14.52
N GLY A 240 -4.27 -17.08 -15.53
CA GLY A 240 -5.25 -16.81 -16.57
C GLY A 240 -6.20 -15.67 -16.19
N ARG A 241 -7.49 -15.95 -16.06
CA ARG A 241 -8.54 -14.96 -15.83
C ARG A 241 -8.45 -14.31 -14.44
N PHE A 242 -8.41 -12.96 -14.41
CA PHE A 242 -8.49 -12.16 -13.18
C PHE A 242 -9.57 -11.07 -13.31
N VAL A 243 -10.82 -11.49 -13.39
CA VAL A 243 -12.00 -10.60 -13.50
C VAL A 243 -12.56 -10.27 -12.11
N ILE A 244 -12.66 -11.27 -11.23
CA ILE A 244 -13.06 -11.08 -9.83
C ILE A 244 -11.82 -10.71 -9.04
N GLY A 245 -11.82 -9.54 -8.43
CA GLY A 245 -10.72 -9.00 -7.63
C GLY A 245 -11.20 -7.93 -6.67
N GLY A 246 -10.27 -7.22 -6.03
CA GLY A 246 -10.58 -6.26 -4.99
C GLY A 246 -11.27 -6.92 -3.78
N PRO A 247 -12.04 -6.16 -2.99
CA PRO A 247 -12.71 -6.67 -1.77
C PRO A 247 -13.71 -7.80 -2.00
N VAL A 248 -14.12 -8.05 -3.24
CA VAL A 248 -14.96 -9.20 -3.60
C VAL A 248 -14.14 -10.48 -3.70
N GLY A 249 -12.90 -10.37 -4.16
CA GLY A 249 -12.00 -11.52 -4.29
C GLY A 249 -11.34 -11.90 -2.98
N ASP A 250 -10.94 -10.93 -2.18
CA ASP A 250 -10.24 -11.13 -0.91
C ASP A 250 -10.53 -9.97 0.06
N ALA A 251 -10.57 -10.25 1.35
CA ALA A 251 -10.73 -9.22 2.37
C ALA A 251 -9.42 -8.44 2.56
N GLY A 252 -9.53 -7.13 2.89
CA GLY A 252 -8.42 -6.27 3.21
C GLY A 252 -8.47 -5.73 4.62
N LEU A 253 -7.30 -5.47 5.18
CA LEU A 253 -7.11 -4.89 6.51
C LEU A 253 -5.95 -3.90 6.49
N THR A 254 -6.06 -2.83 7.28
CA THR A 254 -4.97 -1.89 7.55
C THR A 254 -3.74 -2.62 8.08
N GLY A 255 -2.55 -2.19 7.67
CA GLY A 255 -1.27 -2.68 8.19
C GLY A 255 -0.87 -4.09 7.75
N ARG A 256 -1.43 -4.61 6.66
CA ARG A 256 -1.07 -5.95 6.13
C ARG A 256 -0.13 -5.93 4.93
N LYS A 257 0.39 -4.78 4.54
CA LYS A 257 1.37 -4.62 3.45
C LYS A 257 2.68 -3.98 3.92
N ILE A 258 3.02 -4.17 5.20
CA ILE A 258 4.17 -3.53 5.86
C ILE A 258 5.51 -3.78 5.17
N ILE A 259 5.71 -4.93 4.52
CA ILE A 259 6.94 -5.23 3.78
C ILE A 259 6.95 -4.49 2.44
N VAL A 260 5.80 -4.37 1.77
CA VAL A 260 5.62 -3.55 0.57
C VAL A 260 5.88 -2.07 0.90
N ASP A 261 5.40 -1.60 2.04
CA ASP A 261 5.49 -0.20 2.47
C ASP A 261 6.90 0.20 2.93
N THR A 262 7.78 -0.75 3.13
CA THR A 262 9.15 -0.51 3.60
C THR A 262 10.18 -0.92 2.54
N TYR A 263 11.00 -1.92 2.79
CA TYR A 263 12.16 -2.23 1.94
C TYR A 263 11.99 -3.50 1.10
N GLY A 264 10.77 -4.03 0.96
CA GLY A 264 10.49 -5.23 0.15
C GLY A 264 11.18 -6.50 0.63
N GLY A 265 11.50 -6.58 1.94
CA GLY A 265 12.23 -7.69 2.53
C GLY A 265 13.75 -7.60 2.42
N TYR A 266 14.29 -6.54 1.79
CA TYR A 266 15.73 -6.35 1.64
C TYR A 266 16.41 -5.98 2.97
N ALA A 267 15.72 -5.24 3.81
CA ALA A 267 16.12 -4.95 5.18
C ALA A 267 15.06 -5.44 6.17
N SER A 268 15.44 -5.50 7.44
CA SER A 268 14.55 -5.90 8.53
C SER A 268 13.39 -4.94 8.71
N HIS A 269 12.30 -5.43 9.27
CA HIS A 269 11.12 -4.67 9.69
C HIS A 269 10.85 -4.91 11.17
N GLY A 270 10.41 -3.88 11.90
CA GLY A 270 10.14 -3.97 13.34
C GLY A 270 8.80 -4.61 13.71
N GLY A 271 7.89 -4.81 12.75
CA GLY A 271 6.56 -5.40 12.95
C GLY A 271 5.46 -4.39 13.25
N GLY A 272 5.78 -3.14 13.54
CA GLY A 272 4.80 -2.07 13.69
C GLY A 272 4.36 -1.48 12.34
N ALA A 273 3.19 -0.87 12.32
CA ALA A 273 2.68 -0.15 11.17
C ALA A 273 3.32 1.25 11.06
#